data_9d3832a6c6f5cde8512633c37885b1c0
#
_entry.id   9d3832a6c6f5cde8512633c37885b1c0
#
_cell.length_a   1.000
_cell.length_b   1.000
_cell.length_c   1.000
_cell.angle_alpha   90.00
_cell.angle_beta   90.00
_cell.angle_gamma   90.00
#
_symmetry.space_group_name_H-M   'P 1'
#
loop_
_entity.id
_entity.type
_entity.pdbx_description
1 polymer ?
#
loop_
_entity_poly.entity_id
_entity_poly.type
_entity_poly.pdbx_seq_one_letter_code
_entity_poly.pdbx_strand_id
1 'polypeptide(L)'
;MNKPLHSPRVLCLLFLVLLPAQGRTAEAAPPAEAKKLPFEDEIKRYEEADKKSPPPKGAVLFVGSSSIRMWRSVAADMAPLPAVNRGFGGSKASDVLNFIDRIVTPYEPGSIVYYEGDNDLQSGRKPEQIRDDVKTFVEKVRAALPQVKIYVLSVKPSPSRARLWPSAQETNKLLRELAKETKGVAYIDVAGEMLKDGQARSELFLKDNLHMNAEGYAIWTRIVKAALTGNEPEKAKQ
;
A
#
# COMPACT_ATOMS: atom_id res chain seq x y z
N MET A 1 -51.89 -84.77 48.41
CA MET A 1 -51.31 -84.27 49.67
C MET A 1 -49.93 -83.66 49.31
N ASN A 2 -49.82 -82.41 49.02
CA ASN A 2 -48.55 -81.68 48.91
C ASN A 2 -48.83 -80.18 49.09
N LYS A 3 -48.31 -79.61 50.14
CA LYS A 3 -48.40 -78.16 50.49
C LYS A 3 -47.42 -77.35 49.61
N PRO A 4 -47.76 -76.15 49.14
CA PRO A 4 -46.81 -75.30 48.46
C PRO A 4 -45.98 -74.44 49.50
N LEU A 5 -44.72 -74.38 49.29
CA LEU A 5 -43.79 -73.52 49.98
C LEU A 5 -43.95 -72.05 49.52
N HIS A 6 -44.07 -71.14 50.48
CA HIS A 6 -44.01 -69.68 50.28
C HIS A 6 -42.57 -69.26 50.30
N SER A 7 -42.14 -68.61 49.26
CA SER A 7 -40.84 -67.91 49.16
C SER A 7 -41.03 -66.39 49.36
N PRO A 8 -40.27 -65.72 50.24
CA PRO A 8 -40.37 -64.26 50.45
C PRO A 8 -39.65 -63.49 49.31
N ARG A 9 -40.39 -62.57 48.76
CA ARG A 9 -39.84 -61.61 47.81
C ARG A 9 -39.04 -60.56 48.56
N VAL A 10 -37.70 -60.52 48.30
CA VAL A 10 -36.82 -59.41 48.75
C VAL A 10 -36.99 -58.25 47.76
N LEU A 11 -37.48 -57.13 48.27
CA LEU A 11 -37.62 -55.86 47.53
C LEU A 11 -36.32 -55.12 47.64
N CYS A 12 -35.46 -55.14 46.57
CA CYS A 12 -34.28 -54.28 46.47
C CYS A 12 -34.71 -52.89 46.04
N LEU A 13 -34.68 -51.94 46.98
CA LEU A 13 -34.77 -50.49 46.67
C LEU A 13 -33.45 -50.05 46.07
N LEU A 14 -33.43 -49.76 44.76
CA LEU A 14 -32.31 -49.02 44.10
C LEU A 14 -32.48 -47.53 44.43
N PHE A 15 -31.58 -47.02 45.27
CA PHE A 15 -31.39 -45.58 45.42
C PHE A 15 -30.62 -45.02 44.23
N LEU A 16 -31.30 -44.31 43.34
CA LEU A 16 -30.69 -43.58 42.24
C LEU A 16 -30.09 -42.29 42.77
N VAL A 17 -28.77 -42.26 42.96
CA VAL A 17 -28.05 -41.01 43.36
C VAL A 17 -27.91 -40.17 42.10
N LEU A 18 -28.70 -39.11 41.95
CA LEU A 18 -28.52 -38.05 40.96
C LEU A 18 -27.33 -37.19 41.38
N LEU A 19 -26.16 -37.36 40.72
CA LEU A 19 -25.05 -36.43 40.81
C LEU A 19 -25.39 -35.19 39.98
N PRO A 20 -25.20 -33.96 40.48
CA PRO A 20 -25.39 -32.75 39.69
C PRO A 20 -24.30 -32.68 38.63
N ALA A 21 -24.68 -32.57 37.36
CA ALA A 21 -23.80 -32.28 36.28
C ALA A 21 -23.22 -30.86 36.48
N GLN A 22 -21.97 -30.78 36.91
CA GLN A 22 -21.22 -29.51 36.91
C GLN A 22 -21.01 -29.11 35.46
N GLY A 23 -21.81 -28.17 34.96
CA GLY A 23 -21.61 -27.50 33.69
C GLY A 23 -20.27 -26.76 33.73
N ARG A 24 -19.24 -27.33 33.08
CA ARG A 24 -18.04 -26.56 32.73
C ARG A 24 -18.48 -25.53 31.72
N THR A 25 -18.60 -24.28 32.16
CA THR A 25 -18.61 -23.14 31.23
C THR A 25 -17.28 -23.16 30.50
N ALA A 26 -17.32 -23.46 29.21
CA ALA A 26 -16.15 -23.31 28.33
C ALA A 26 -15.77 -21.81 28.34
N GLU A 27 -14.70 -21.48 29.04
CA GLU A 27 -14.08 -20.17 28.97
C GLU A 27 -13.65 -19.94 27.52
N ALA A 28 -14.27 -18.95 26.85
CA ALA A 28 -13.94 -18.61 25.50
C ALA A 28 -12.46 -18.22 25.45
N ALA A 29 -11.69 -18.91 24.60
CA ALA A 29 -10.29 -18.56 24.38
C ALA A 29 -10.19 -17.07 24.02
N PRO A 30 -9.18 -16.33 24.56
CA PRO A 30 -9.01 -14.94 24.24
C PRO A 30 -8.89 -14.79 22.71
N PRO A 31 -9.49 -13.74 22.12
CA PRO A 31 -9.39 -13.52 20.68
C PRO A 31 -7.91 -13.47 20.29
N ALA A 32 -7.52 -14.26 19.28
CA ALA A 32 -6.17 -14.28 18.78
C ALA A 32 -5.74 -12.84 18.47
N GLU A 33 -4.64 -12.38 19.05
CA GLU A 33 -4.09 -11.05 18.75
C GLU A 33 -3.94 -10.93 17.24
N ALA A 34 -4.64 -9.97 16.63
CA ALA A 34 -4.57 -9.72 15.21
C ALA A 34 -3.11 -9.38 14.86
N LYS A 35 -2.49 -10.20 14.02
CA LYS A 35 -1.10 -10.03 13.61
C LYS A 35 -0.91 -8.62 13.07
N LYS A 36 -0.06 -7.82 13.74
CA LYS A 36 0.25 -6.44 13.34
C LYS A 36 0.74 -6.42 11.90
N LEU A 37 0.09 -5.64 11.05
CA LEU A 37 0.53 -5.46 9.66
C LEU A 37 1.90 -4.76 9.61
N PRO A 38 2.75 -5.11 8.65
CA PRO A 38 3.94 -4.30 8.36
C PRO A 38 3.53 -2.83 8.18
N PHE A 39 4.37 -1.88 8.62
CA PHE A 39 4.15 -0.42 8.50
C PHE A 39 3.02 0.17 9.37
N GLU A 40 2.32 -0.61 10.18
CA GLU A 40 1.22 -0.17 11.02
C GLU A 40 1.56 1.08 11.85
N ASP A 41 2.78 1.15 12.40
CA ASP A 41 3.21 2.31 13.21
C ASP A 41 3.42 3.57 12.37
N GLU A 42 3.80 3.43 11.10
CA GLU A 42 3.98 4.56 10.19
C GLU A 42 2.61 5.10 9.76
N ILE A 43 1.67 4.22 9.48
CA ILE A 43 0.28 4.59 9.15
C ILE A 43 -0.41 5.28 10.35
N LYS A 44 -0.27 4.73 11.56
CA LYS A 44 -0.81 5.36 12.78
C LYS A 44 -0.24 6.76 13.03
N ARG A 45 1.03 6.99 12.71
CA ARG A 45 1.61 8.36 12.81
C ARG A 45 0.93 9.35 11.87
N TYR A 46 0.54 8.93 10.67
CA TYR A 46 -0.26 9.77 9.77
C TYR A 46 -1.62 10.07 10.38
N GLU A 47 -2.34 9.05 10.86
CA GLU A 47 -3.66 9.22 11.47
C GLU A 47 -3.62 10.17 12.69
N GLU A 48 -2.60 10.04 13.56
CA GLU A 48 -2.44 10.90 14.72
C GLU A 48 -2.06 12.36 14.35
N ALA A 49 -1.27 12.55 13.30
CA ALA A 49 -0.97 13.87 12.77
C ALA A 49 -2.23 14.53 12.18
N ASP A 50 -3.02 13.77 11.44
CA ASP A 50 -4.22 14.25 10.78
C ASP A 50 -5.34 14.62 11.77
N LYS A 51 -5.44 13.94 12.91
CA LYS A 51 -6.34 14.36 14.00
C LYS A 51 -6.03 15.76 14.51
N LYS A 52 -4.75 16.15 14.49
CA LYS A 52 -4.30 17.48 14.95
C LYS A 52 -4.39 18.55 13.86
N SER A 53 -4.16 18.16 12.63
CA SER A 53 -4.16 19.05 11.47
C SER A 53 -4.68 18.28 10.23
N PRO A 54 -6.00 18.23 10.05
CA PRO A 54 -6.58 17.51 8.92
C PRO A 54 -6.11 18.07 7.58
N PRO A 55 -5.64 17.26 6.65
CA PRO A 55 -5.27 17.70 5.32
C PRO A 55 -6.48 18.21 4.54
N PRO A 56 -6.29 19.16 3.60
CA PRO A 56 -7.37 19.67 2.79
C PRO A 56 -7.93 18.56 1.86
N LYS A 57 -9.25 18.46 1.77
CA LYS A 57 -9.93 17.64 0.77
C LYS A 57 -9.65 18.18 -0.65
N GLY A 58 -9.67 17.30 -1.64
CA GLY A 58 -9.38 17.68 -3.02
C GLY A 58 -7.89 17.89 -3.33
N ALA A 59 -7.00 17.70 -2.34
CA ALA A 59 -5.56 17.79 -2.54
C ALA A 59 -5.02 16.70 -3.49
N VAL A 60 -3.82 16.92 -4.01
CA VAL A 60 -3.05 15.86 -4.67
C VAL A 60 -2.44 14.97 -3.60
N LEU A 61 -2.83 13.70 -3.58
CA LEU A 61 -2.34 12.72 -2.62
C LEU A 61 -1.18 11.92 -3.22
N PHE A 62 -0.02 11.97 -2.58
CA PHE A 62 1.17 11.21 -2.95
C PHE A 62 1.25 9.94 -2.10
N VAL A 63 1.15 8.78 -2.74
CA VAL A 63 1.15 7.46 -2.10
C VAL A 63 2.27 6.61 -2.67
N GLY A 64 2.96 5.87 -1.82
CA GLY A 64 4.00 4.93 -2.26
C GLY A 64 5.11 4.74 -1.24
N SER A 65 6.25 4.25 -1.73
CA SER A 65 7.37 3.84 -0.91
C SER A 65 8.25 4.99 -0.39
N SER A 66 9.48 4.65 -0.01
CA SER A 66 10.45 5.63 0.53
C SER A 66 10.71 6.80 -0.40
N SER A 67 10.62 6.63 -1.72
CA SER A 67 10.79 7.75 -2.66
C SER A 67 9.69 8.81 -2.50
N ILE A 68 8.47 8.42 -2.17
CA ILE A 68 7.42 9.38 -1.81
C ILE A 68 7.66 9.89 -0.38
N ARG A 69 7.87 9.01 0.60
CA ARG A 69 8.07 9.41 2.00
C ARG A 69 9.17 10.44 2.17
N MET A 70 10.28 10.30 1.44
CA MET A 70 11.44 11.18 1.53
C MET A 70 11.31 12.46 0.71
N TRP A 71 10.28 12.59 -0.12
CA TRP A 71 9.97 13.84 -0.82
C TRP A 71 9.33 14.85 0.13
N ARG A 72 10.14 15.35 1.06
CA ARG A 72 9.67 16.22 2.15
C ARG A 72 9.18 17.57 1.67
N SER A 73 9.71 18.05 0.55
CA SER A 73 9.35 19.33 -0.08
C SER A 73 8.11 19.25 -0.97
N VAL A 74 7.46 18.08 -1.13
CA VAL A 74 6.41 17.87 -2.14
C VAL A 74 5.27 18.89 -2.06
N ALA A 75 4.88 19.34 -0.87
CA ALA A 75 3.85 20.35 -0.70
C ALA A 75 4.28 21.71 -1.27
N ALA A 76 5.53 22.12 -1.05
CA ALA A 76 6.09 23.34 -1.63
C ALA A 76 6.34 23.19 -3.13
N ASP A 77 6.84 22.05 -3.57
CA ASP A 77 7.16 21.74 -4.96
C ASP A 77 5.91 21.75 -5.85
N MET A 78 4.79 21.28 -5.32
CA MET A 78 3.53 21.23 -6.06
C MET A 78 2.74 22.55 -6.02
N ALA A 79 3.12 23.53 -5.19
CA ALA A 79 2.40 24.79 -5.11
C ALA A 79 2.15 25.40 -6.51
N PRO A 80 0.94 25.97 -6.79
CA PRO A 80 -0.13 26.27 -5.85
C PRO A 80 -1.09 25.08 -5.57
N LEU A 81 -0.86 23.89 -6.13
CA LEU A 81 -1.69 22.73 -5.87
C LEU A 81 -1.46 22.24 -4.43
N PRO A 82 -2.49 22.10 -3.59
CA PRO A 82 -2.34 21.48 -2.29
C PRO A 82 -1.91 20.02 -2.46
N ALA A 83 -0.84 19.61 -1.77
CA ALA A 83 -0.29 18.27 -1.87
C ALA A 83 -0.06 17.65 -0.50
N VAL A 84 -0.40 16.36 -0.38
CA VAL A 84 -0.32 15.57 0.86
C VAL A 84 0.54 14.33 0.62
N ASN A 85 1.56 14.13 1.47
CA ASN A 85 2.46 12.98 1.40
C ASN A 85 1.98 11.86 2.35
N ARG A 86 1.73 10.67 1.78
CA ARG A 86 1.39 9.44 2.50
C ARG A 86 2.27 8.27 2.05
N GLY A 87 3.53 8.56 1.74
CA GLY A 87 4.53 7.54 1.47
C GLY A 87 5.02 6.88 2.75
N PHE A 88 5.32 5.57 2.70
CA PHE A 88 5.90 4.83 3.81
C PHE A 88 7.06 3.93 3.36
N GLY A 89 8.13 3.92 4.16
CA GLY A 89 9.45 3.48 3.71
C GLY A 89 9.57 1.98 3.52
N GLY A 90 10.03 1.56 2.33
CA GLY A 90 10.28 0.15 2.05
C GLY A 90 9.05 -0.65 1.59
N SER A 91 7.91 0.01 1.43
CA SER A 91 6.68 -0.63 0.96
C SER A 91 6.79 -1.16 -0.47
N LYS A 92 5.95 -2.14 -0.75
CA LYS A 92 5.67 -2.74 -2.06
C LYS A 92 4.25 -2.40 -2.49
N ALA A 93 3.93 -2.58 -3.74
CA ALA A 93 2.59 -2.37 -4.27
C ALA A 93 1.51 -3.13 -3.47
N SER A 94 1.79 -4.38 -3.09
CA SER A 94 0.91 -5.19 -2.24
C SER A 94 0.71 -4.66 -0.82
N ASP A 95 1.71 -3.96 -0.26
CA ASP A 95 1.60 -3.42 1.09
C ASP A 95 0.63 -2.23 1.14
N VAL A 96 0.63 -1.38 0.09
CA VAL A 96 -0.30 -0.25 -0.05
C VAL A 96 -1.76 -0.70 -0.04
N LEU A 97 -2.06 -1.87 -0.61
CA LEU A 97 -3.43 -2.42 -0.67
C LEU A 97 -4.07 -2.64 0.70
N ASN A 98 -3.26 -2.84 1.74
CA ASN A 98 -3.73 -3.06 3.11
C ASN A 98 -4.18 -1.76 3.81
N PHE A 99 -3.83 -0.61 3.24
CA PHE A 99 -4.01 0.68 3.93
C PHE A 99 -4.83 1.69 3.12
N ILE A 100 -5.41 1.31 1.98
CA ILE A 100 -6.19 2.21 1.12
C ILE A 100 -7.26 2.94 1.93
N ASP A 101 -7.99 2.22 2.78
CA ASP A 101 -9.08 2.78 3.59
C ASP A 101 -8.61 3.70 4.73
N ARG A 102 -7.29 3.80 4.93
CA ARG A 102 -6.68 4.59 6.00
C ARG A 102 -5.84 5.76 5.47
N ILE A 103 -5.15 5.57 4.32
CA ILE A 103 -4.23 6.58 3.78
C ILE A 103 -4.64 7.12 2.42
N VAL A 104 -5.75 6.66 1.83
CA VAL A 104 -6.23 7.14 0.53
C VAL A 104 -7.66 7.66 0.61
N THR A 105 -8.62 6.78 0.89
CA THR A 105 -10.06 7.13 0.78
C THR A 105 -10.51 8.22 1.76
N PRO A 106 -10.00 8.32 3.01
CA PRO A 106 -10.45 9.35 3.96
C PRO A 106 -10.08 10.77 3.54
N TYR A 107 -9.08 10.92 2.66
CA TYR A 107 -8.62 12.23 2.20
C TYR A 107 -9.47 12.83 1.09
N GLU A 108 -10.34 12.04 0.45
CA GLU A 108 -11.15 12.47 -0.69
C GLU A 108 -10.31 13.30 -1.69
N PRO A 109 -9.17 12.75 -2.19
CA PRO A 109 -8.23 13.48 -3.02
C PRO A 109 -8.84 13.84 -4.38
N GLY A 110 -8.45 14.99 -4.93
CA GLY A 110 -8.77 15.37 -6.30
C GLY A 110 -7.98 14.55 -7.33
N SER A 111 -6.78 14.15 -6.96
CA SER A 111 -5.93 13.24 -7.74
C SER A 111 -4.95 12.49 -6.83
N ILE A 112 -4.44 11.36 -7.32
CA ILE A 112 -3.47 10.52 -6.63
C ILE A 112 -2.24 10.37 -7.51
N VAL A 113 -1.05 10.58 -6.94
CA VAL A 113 0.25 10.23 -7.53
C VAL A 113 0.77 9.00 -6.80
N TYR A 114 0.93 7.90 -7.53
CA TYR A 114 1.27 6.59 -6.99
C TYR A 114 2.65 6.14 -7.46
N TYR A 115 3.49 5.69 -6.53
CA TYR A 115 4.83 5.17 -6.83
C TYR A 115 5.14 3.92 -6.02
N GLU A 116 5.26 2.78 -6.69
CA GLU A 116 5.77 1.51 -6.16
C GLU A 116 6.50 0.73 -7.26
N GLY A 117 7.13 -0.38 -6.90
CA GLY A 117 7.72 -1.34 -7.82
C GLY A 117 9.21 -1.60 -7.59
N ASP A 118 9.98 -0.63 -7.15
CA ASP A 118 11.43 -0.85 -6.97
C ASP A 118 11.78 -1.77 -5.78
N ASN A 119 11.00 -1.72 -4.69
CA ASN A 119 11.12 -2.67 -3.57
C ASN A 119 10.52 -4.04 -3.91
N ASP A 120 9.47 -4.06 -4.71
CA ASP A 120 8.88 -5.29 -5.24
C ASP A 120 9.94 -6.08 -6.01
N LEU A 121 10.57 -5.46 -7.00
CA LEU A 121 11.64 -6.07 -7.79
C LEU A 121 12.83 -6.51 -6.92
N GLN A 122 13.22 -5.69 -5.94
CA GLN A 122 14.29 -6.05 -5.01
C GLN A 122 13.93 -7.27 -4.15
N SER A 123 12.64 -7.48 -3.86
CA SER A 123 12.14 -8.66 -3.14
C SER A 123 11.93 -9.89 -4.04
N GLY A 124 12.25 -9.80 -5.33
CA GLY A 124 12.12 -10.90 -6.30
C GLY A 124 10.73 -11.03 -6.93
N ARG A 125 9.84 -10.04 -6.75
CA ARG A 125 8.54 -10.05 -7.44
C ARG A 125 8.70 -9.79 -8.94
N LYS A 126 7.83 -10.41 -9.72
CA LYS A 126 7.82 -10.28 -11.18
C LYS A 126 7.08 -8.99 -11.61
N PRO A 127 7.42 -8.41 -12.78
CA PRO A 127 6.74 -7.24 -13.32
C PRO A 127 5.21 -7.37 -13.41
N GLU A 128 4.71 -8.54 -13.80
CA GLU A 128 3.28 -8.81 -13.92
C GLU A 128 2.56 -8.75 -12.56
N GLN A 129 3.19 -9.26 -11.50
CA GLN A 129 2.63 -9.20 -10.15
C GLN A 129 2.52 -7.76 -9.65
N ILE A 130 3.50 -6.92 -9.99
CA ILE A 130 3.48 -5.49 -9.65
C ILE A 130 2.34 -4.79 -10.40
N ARG A 131 2.22 -5.03 -11.72
CA ARG A 131 1.14 -4.51 -12.53
C ARG A 131 -0.23 -4.92 -11.98
N ASP A 132 -0.40 -6.17 -11.55
CA ASP A 132 -1.66 -6.70 -11.01
C ASP A 132 -2.01 -6.04 -9.67
N ASP A 133 -1.04 -5.80 -8.79
CA ASP A 133 -1.26 -5.07 -7.54
C ASP A 133 -1.65 -3.61 -7.81
N VAL A 134 -1.00 -2.93 -8.77
CA VAL A 134 -1.36 -1.56 -9.18
C VAL A 134 -2.77 -1.52 -9.78
N LYS A 135 -3.13 -2.51 -10.59
CA LYS A 135 -4.51 -2.66 -11.10
C LYS A 135 -5.50 -2.82 -9.95
N THR A 136 -5.21 -3.68 -8.98
CA THR A 136 -6.04 -3.88 -7.78
C THR A 136 -6.16 -2.59 -6.96
N PHE A 137 -5.07 -1.81 -6.82
CA PHE A 137 -5.10 -0.50 -6.19
C PHE A 137 -6.08 0.44 -6.91
N VAL A 138 -5.99 0.54 -8.22
CA VAL A 138 -6.87 1.38 -9.04
C VAL A 138 -8.33 0.96 -8.88
N GLU A 139 -8.62 -0.33 -8.93
CA GLU A 139 -9.99 -0.87 -8.79
C GLU A 139 -10.57 -0.55 -7.40
N LYS A 140 -9.82 -0.81 -6.33
CA LYS A 140 -10.26 -0.50 -4.96
C LYS A 140 -10.47 0.99 -4.73
N VAL A 141 -9.55 1.82 -5.19
CA VAL A 141 -9.68 3.29 -5.05
C VAL A 141 -10.91 3.78 -5.80
N ARG A 142 -11.16 3.29 -7.01
CA ARG A 142 -12.32 3.72 -7.81
C ARG A 142 -13.65 3.24 -7.27
N ALA A 143 -13.69 2.11 -6.59
CA ALA A 143 -14.90 1.67 -5.92
C ALA A 143 -15.38 2.69 -4.86
N ALA A 144 -14.43 3.35 -4.18
CA ALA A 144 -14.72 4.38 -3.17
C ALA A 144 -14.74 5.81 -3.76
N LEU A 145 -13.90 6.10 -4.75
CA LEU A 145 -13.66 7.43 -5.34
C LEU A 145 -13.75 7.36 -6.87
N PRO A 146 -14.94 7.23 -7.47
CA PRO A 146 -15.13 6.91 -8.90
C PRO A 146 -14.52 7.93 -9.87
N GLN A 147 -14.42 9.20 -9.47
CA GLN A 147 -13.97 10.30 -10.34
C GLN A 147 -12.50 10.69 -10.15
N VAL A 148 -11.80 10.09 -9.17
CA VAL A 148 -10.41 10.44 -8.88
C VAL A 148 -9.49 10.09 -10.06
N LYS A 149 -8.59 11.02 -10.42
CA LYS A 149 -7.52 10.76 -11.38
C LYS A 149 -6.34 10.11 -10.67
N ILE A 150 -5.79 9.07 -11.27
CA ILE A 150 -4.65 8.35 -10.73
C ILE A 150 -3.47 8.47 -11.69
N TYR A 151 -2.34 8.97 -11.20
CA TYR A 151 -1.10 9.12 -11.93
C TYR A 151 -0.10 8.08 -11.39
N VAL A 152 0.24 7.10 -12.22
CA VAL A 152 1.20 6.05 -11.88
C VAL A 152 2.58 6.46 -12.38
N LEU A 153 3.53 6.64 -11.47
CA LEU A 153 4.91 6.97 -11.84
C LEU A 153 5.66 5.72 -12.31
N SER A 154 6.57 5.91 -13.28
CA SER A 154 7.52 4.86 -13.63
C SER A 154 8.39 4.47 -12.44
N VAL A 155 8.76 3.19 -12.36
CA VAL A 155 9.82 2.72 -11.48
C VAL A 155 11.13 3.39 -11.91
N LYS A 156 11.75 4.15 -11.01
CA LYS A 156 12.98 4.88 -11.31
C LYS A 156 14.19 3.97 -11.41
N PRO A 157 15.18 4.30 -12.22
CA PRO A 157 16.50 3.68 -12.15
C PRO A 157 17.19 4.09 -10.84
N SER A 158 18.15 3.28 -10.38
CA SER A 158 19.08 3.69 -9.33
C SER A 158 20.40 2.90 -9.44
N PRO A 159 21.55 3.49 -9.09
CA PRO A 159 22.83 2.80 -9.20
C PRO A 159 22.88 1.52 -8.34
N SER A 160 22.33 1.55 -7.13
CA SER A 160 22.31 0.38 -6.22
C SER A 160 21.44 -0.78 -6.74
N ARG A 161 20.51 -0.52 -7.65
CA ARG A 161 19.62 -1.52 -8.25
C ARG A 161 19.79 -1.66 -9.77
N ALA A 162 20.97 -1.28 -10.30
CA ALA A 162 21.24 -1.33 -11.74
C ALA A 162 20.94 -2.72 -12.36
N ARG A 163 21.22 -3.81 -11.63
CA ARG A 163 20.91 -5.18 -12.07
C ARG A 163 19.42 -5.44 -12.28
N LEU A 164 18.55 -4.67 -11.63
CA LEU A 164 17.09 -4.82 -11.74
C LEU A 164 16.49 -3.92 -12.83
N TRP A 165 17.31 -3.07 -13.47
CA TRP A 165 16.81 -2.13 -14.46
C TRP A 165 16.05 -2.77 -15.61
N PRO A 166 16.48 -3.90 -16.20
CA PRO A 166 15.69 -4.58 -17.23
C PRO A 166 14.27 -4.97 -16.75
N SER A 167 14.16 -5.48 -15.53
CA SER A 167 12.85 -5.80 -14.93
C SER A 167 12.03 -4.55 -14.62
N ALA A 168 12.68 -3.45 -14.22
CA ALA A 168 12.01 -2.17 -14.04
C ALA A 168 11.48 -1.61 -15.36
N GLN A 169 12.21 -1.74 -16.46
CA GLN A 169 11.75 -1.36 -17.79
C GLN A 169 10.53 -2.16 -18.24
N GLU A 170 10.51 -3.47 -18.00
CA GLU A 170 9.33 -4.30 -18.30
C GLU A 170 8.15 -3.91 -17.39
N THR A 171 8.38 -3.67 -16.10
CA THR A 171 7.34 -3.15 -15.20
C THR A 171 6.77 -1.82 -15.74
N ASN A 172 7.64 -0.91 -16.14
CA ASN A 172 7.24 0.39 -16.69
C ASN A 172 6.41 0.28 -17.98
N LYS A 173 6.75 -0.69 -18.82
CA LYS A 173 5.97 -1.00 -20.02
C LYS A 173 4.56 -1.48 -19.64
N LEU A 174 4.45 -2.45 -18.73
CA LEU A 174 3.17 -2.98 -18.28
C LEU A 174 2.31 -1.92 -17.56
N LEU A 175 2.90 -1.05 -16.74
CA LEU A 175 2.20 0.06 -16.11
C LEU A 175 1.70 1.10 -17.11
N ARG A 176 2.47 1.37 -18.16
CA ARG A 176 2.06 2.26 -19.26
C ARG A 176 0.89 1.67 -20.05
N GLU A 177 0.90 0.36 -20.31
CA GLU A 177 -0.20 -0.34 -20.96
C GLU A 177 -1.46 -0.32 -20.08
N LEU A 178 -1.34 -0.65 -18.79
CA LEU A 178 -2.45 -0.56 -17.84
C LEU A 178 -3.08 0.84 -17.82
N ALA A 179 -2.26 1.89 -17.80
CA ALA A 179 -2.76 3.27 -17.82
C ALA A 179 -3.51 3.62 -19.11
N LYS A 180 -3.06 3.12 -20.28
CA LYS A 180 -3.76 3.33 -21.57
C LYS A 180 -5.13 2.65 -21.62
N GLU A 181 -5.23 1.46 -21.01
CA GLU A 181 -6.45 0.66 -21.01
C GLU A 181 -7.45 1.09 -19.93
N THR A 182 -7.03 1.91 -18.96
CA THR A 182 -7.84 2.25 -17.79
C THR A 182 -8.21 3.73 -17.79
N LYS A 183 -9.49 4.04 -18.05
CA LYS A 183 -10.01 5.42 -18.05
C LYS A 183 -9.64 6.15 -16.76
N GLY A 184 -9.06 7.37 -16.85
CA GLY A 184 -8.69 8.24 -15.72
C GLY A 184 -7.46 7.77 -14.95
N VAL A 185 -6.69 6.82 -15.50
CA VAL A 185 -5.32 6.51 -15.10
C VAL A 185 -4.36 7.09 -16.13
N ALA A 186 -3.30 7.73 -15.67
CA ALA A 186 -2.23 8.25 -16.52
C ALA A 186 -0.89 7.69 -16.02
N TYR A 187 0.00 7.36 -16.95
CA TYR A 187 1.37 6.99 -16.65
C TYR A 187 2.27 8.20 -16.79
N ILE A 188 3.15 8.44 -15.83
CA ILE A 188 4.14 9.51 -15.85
C ILE A 188 5.53 8.89 -15.88
N ASP A 189 6.28 9.15 -16.95
CA ASP A 189 7.67 8.70 -17.07
C ASP A 189 8.60 9.67 -16.35
N VAL A 190 8.98 9.33 -15.13
CA VAL A 190 10.00 10.04 -14.35
C VAL A 190 11.38 9.39 -14.50
N ALA A 191 11.47 8.20 -15.11
CA ALA A 191 12.70 7.45 -15.23
C ALA A 191 13.58 7.93 -16.39
N GLY A 192 12.98 8.36 -17.49
CA GLY A 192 13.73 8.69 -18.72
C GLY A 192 14.81 9.73 -18.49
N GLU A 193 14.50 10.82 -17.78
CA GLU A 193 15.46 11.89 -17.49
C GLU A 193 16.46 11.56 -16.36
N MET A 194 16.24 10.48 -15.63
CA MET A 194 17.18 9.99 -14.63
C MET A 194 18.24 9.07 -15.22
N LEU A 195 18.23 8.87 -16.54
CA LEU A 195 19.19 8.05 -17.27
C LEU A 195 20.13 8.93 -18.09
N LYS A 196 21.38 8.47 -18.21
CA LYS A 196 22.37 8.93 -19.19
C LYS A 196 23.04 7.69 -19.78
N ASP A 197 23.06 7.59 -21.11
CA ASP A 197 23.62 6.44 -21.82
C ASP A 197 23.08 5.08 -21.33
N GLY A 198 21.78 5.04 -20.97
CA GLY A 198 21.10 3.85 -20.46
C GLY A 198 21.39 3.51 -19.01
N GLN A 199 22.19 4.28 -18.31
CA GLN A 199 22.56 4.07 -16.90
C GLN A 199 21.95 5.14 -16.00
N ALA A 200 21.71 4.78 -14.73
CA ALA A 200 21.23 5.73 -13.74
C ALA A 200 22.27 6.84 -13.50
N ARG A 201 21.84 8.08 -13.55
CA ARG A 201 22.63 9.27 -13.28
C ARG A 201 22.94 9.32 -11.78
N SER A 202 24.15 8.91 -11.38
CA SER A 202 24.55 8.77 -9.98
C SER A 202 24.48 10.08 -9.17
N GLU A 203 24.67 11.21 -9.82
CA GLU A 203 24.58 12.56 -9.22
C GLU A 203 23.18 12.91 -8.69
N LEU A 204 22.14 12.18 -9.09
CA LEU A 204 20.75 12.39 -8.66
C LEU A 204 20.42 11.69 -7.33
N PHE A 205 21.37 10.96 -6.74
CA PHE A 205 21.12 10.10 -5.60
C PHE A 205 21.97 10.49 -4.37
N LEU A 206 21.48 10.07 -3.22
CA LEU A 206 22.24 10.15 -1.96
C LEU A 206 23.38 9.13 -1.96
N LYS A 207 24.20 9.12 -0.92
CA LYS A 207 25.35 8.19 -0.76
C LYS A 207 24.97 6.71 -0.82
N ASP A 208 23.72 6.37 -0.55
CA ASP A 208 23.19 5.00 -0.64
C ASP A 208 22.92 4.55 -2.08
N ASN A 209 23.07 5.45 -3.06
CA ASN A 209 22.83 5.18 -4.48
C ASN A 209 21.41 4.65 -4.79
N LEU A 210 20.44 4.89 -3.90
CA LEU A 210 19.05 4.44 -4.00
C LEU A 210 18.06 5.61 -3.90
N HIS A 211 18.18 6.39 -2.82
CA HIS A 211 17.28 7.49 -2.54
C HIS A 211 17.74 8.76 -3.26
N MET A 212 16.78 9.50 -3.80
CA MET A 212 17.07 10.72 -4.53
C MET A 212 17.53 11.84 -3.60
N ASN A 213 18.45 12.67 -4.11
CA ASN A 213 18.79 13.95 -3.54
C ASN A 213 17.86 15.07 -4.08
N ALA A 214 18.15 16.33 -3.78
CA ALA A 214 17.36 17.47 -4.23
C ALA A 214 17.27 17.57 -5.76
N GLU A 215 18.34 17.26 -6.48
CA GLU A 215 18.37 17.28 -7.96
C GLU A 215 17.46 16.19 -8.56
N GLY A 216 17.47 14.99 -7.99
CA GLY A 216 16.56 13.92 -8.38
C GLY A 216 15.10 14.29 -8.16
N TYR A 217 14.77 14.92 -7.01
CA TYR A 217 13.42 15.42 -6.76
C TYR A 217 13.06 16.60 -7.65
N ALA A 218 14.00 17.47 -8.04
CA ALA A 218 13.72 18.56 -8.98
C ALA A 218 13.24 18.05 -10.35
N ILE A 219 13.80 16.93 -10.84
CA ILE A 219 13.31 16.26 -12.05
C ILE A 219 11.87 15.78 -11.86
N TRP A 220 11.59 15.08 -10.75
CA TRP A 220 10.25 14.60 -10.44
C TRP A 220 9.25 15.74 -10.29
N THR A 221 9.62 16.81 -9.59
CA THR A 221 8.81 18.04 -9.41
C THR A 221 8.34 18.56 -10.76
N ARG A 222 9.26 18.78 -11.66
CA ARG A 222 8.97 19.37 -12.98
C ARG A 222 8.04 18.48 -13.81
N ILE A 223 8.33 17.18 -13.88
CA ILE A 223 7.57 16.23 -14.68
C ILE A 223 6.17 16.01 -14.09
N VAL A 224 6.11 15.75 -12.78
CA VAL A 224 4.84 15.46 -12.10
C VAL A 224 3.93 16.68 -12.07
N LYS A 225 4.46 17.86 -11.77
CA LYS A 225 3.69 19.11 -11.75
C LYS A 225 3.12 19.45 -13.14
N ALA A 226 3.91 19.27 -14.19
CA ALA A 226 3.45 19.45 -15.56
C ALA A 226 2.28 18.52 -15.91
N ALA A 227 2.38 17.23 -15.55
CA ALA A 227 1.30 16.26 -15.77
C ALA A 227 0.02 16.60 -14.97
N LEU A 228 0.17 17.07 -13.72
CA LEU A 228 -0.96 17.47 -12.87
C LEU A 228 -1.68 18.71 -13.39
N THR A 229 -0.96 19.64 -13.99
CA THR A 229 -1.52 20.90 -14.54
C THR A 229 -1.93 20.83 -16.00
N GLY A 230 -1.70 19.70 -16.67
CA GLY A 230 -1.99 19.53 -18.10
C GLY A 230 -1.03 20.28 -19.02
N ASN A 231 0.12 20.71 -18.51
CA ASN A 231 1.18 21.38 -19.27
C ASN A 231 2.21 20.37 -19.77
N GLU A 232 2.96 20.74 -20.80
CA GLU A 232 4.17 20.01 -21.13
C GLU A 232 5.29 20.33 -20.12
N PRO A 233 6.09 19.33 -19.71
CA PRO A 233 7.20 19.60 -18.80
C PRO A 233 8.25 20.49 -19.50
N GLU A 234 8.62 21.60 -18.86
CA GLU A 234 9.74 22.41 -19.32
C GLU A 234 10.99 21.52 -19.47
N LYS A 235 11.67 21.62 -20.60
CA LYS A 235 12.96 20.91 -20.77
C LYS A 235 13.95 21.41 -19.71
N ALA A 236 14.66 20.48 -19.07
CA ALA A 236 15.75 20.83 -18.19
C ALA A 236 16.71 21.76 -18.95
N LYS A 237 17.04 22.92 -18.36
CA LYS A 237 18.12 23.76 -18.91
C LYS A 237 19.40 22.91 -18.85
N GLN A 238 19.98 22.65 -20.00
CA GLN A 238 21.26 21.94 -20.15
C GLN A 238 22.38 22.76 -19.53
#